data_586d78017a9bcec28ad1646e7718cc44
#
_entry.id   586d78017a9bcec28ad1646e7718cc44
#
_cell.length_a   1.000
_cell.length_b   1.000
_cell.length_c   1.000
_cell.angle_alpha   90.00
_cell.angle_beta   90.00
_cell.angle_gamma   90.00
#
_symmetry.space_group_name_H-M   'P 1'
#
loop_
_entity.id
_entity.type
_entity.pdbx_description
1 polymer ?
#
loop_
_entity_poly.entity_id
_entity_poly.type
_entity_poly.pdbx_seq_one_letter_code
_entity_poly.pdbx_strand_id
1 'polypeptide(L)'
;LTRPKISFGYNITGGNYFFTNPMEMNQNLHQLYRAFNLVSAVGCQRNEVPEDKWVYNNDGAVVIHIGATDHRRSWPSDYWIKLIDLLIKDFKIAVVDIQEAQHIIDEIKDSKVKIFKGDLIQFTSWLANQKCLVAPDSMAAHLAAYLKIPVVTLFGSQDPKLTSPIAENSLVITPEKICNHRREHWRLCSECMNSITPDKVYKGICNLMDKVNI
;
A
#
# COMPACT_ATOMS: atom_id res chain seq x y z
N LEU A 1 9.13 32.52 12.51
CA LEU A 1 9.30 31.14 12.97
C LEU A 1 8.94 31.09 14.44
N THR A 2 7.78 30.51 14.77
CA THR A 2 7.39 30.24 16.16
C THR A 2 8.27 29.10 16.67
N ARG A 3 9.03 29.35 17.75
CA ARG A 3 9.74 28.30 18.47
C ARG A 3 8.76 27.65 19.44
N PRO A 4 8.38 26.37 19.28
CA PRO A 4 7.53 25.71 20.23
C PRO A 4 8.26 25.58 21.58
N LYS A 5 7.55 25.75 22.70
CA LYS A 5 8.11 25.58 24.04
C LYS A 5 8.51 24.11 24.29
N ILE A 6 7.78 23.18 23.72
CA ILE A 6 8.01 21.73 23.81
C ILE A 6 7.89 21.14 22.41
N SER A 7 8.85 20.32 22.03
CA SER A 7 8.87 19.57 20.77
C SER A 7 9.47 18.19 20.99
N PHE A 8 8.86 17.19 20.34
CA PHE A 8 9.31 15.80 20.36
C PHE A 8 9.70 15.38 18.94
N GLY A 9 10.67 14.51 18.84
CA GLY A 9 11.09 13.94 17.57
C GLY A 9 12.22 12.95 17.75
N TYR A 10 12.50 12.18 16.70
CA TYR A 10 13.60 11.22 16.76
C TYR A 10 14.96 11.89 16.57
N ASN A 11 15.96 11.42 17.31
CA ASN A 11 17.34 11.91 17.31
C ASN A 11 18.17 11.48 16.08
N ILE A 12 17.51 11.36 14.93
CA ILE A 12 18.14 11.03 13.66
C ILE A 12 18.43 12.29 12.86
N THR A 13 19.46 12.27 12.05
CA THR A 13 19.81 13.37 11.12
C THR A 13 19.90 14.73 11.82
N GLY A 14 20.49 14.78 13.02
CA GLY A 14 20.64 16.01 13.81
C GLY A 14 19.43 16.38 14.67
N GLY A 15 18.45 15.50 14.83
CA GLY A 15 17.24 15.76 15.63
C GLY A 15 17.50 16.19 17.07
N ASN A 16 18.63 15.78 17.67
CA ASN A 16 19.05 16.20 19.02
C ASN A 16 19.17 17.73 19.18
N TYR A 17 19.44 18.45 18.11
CA TYR A 17 19.61 19.91 18.12
C TYR A 17 18.28 20.66 17.90
N PHE A 18 17.28 19.99 17.33
CA PHE A 18 16.03 20.64 16.92
C PHE A 18 14.87 20.38 17.87
N PHE A 19 14.90 19.27 18.61
CA PHE A 19 13.83 18.92 19.53
C PHE A 19 14.23 19.20 20.98
N THR A 20 13.28 19.71 21.77
CA THR A 20 13.47 19.89 23.22
C THR A 20 13.47 18.53 23.94
N ASN A 21 12.79 17.53 23.35
CA ASN A 21 12.71 16.17 23.86
C ASN A 21 13.03 15.19 22.72
N PRO A 22 14.33 15.01 22.39
CA PRO A 22 14.72 14.04 21.38
C PRO A 22 14.51 12.61 21.91
N MET A 23 14.03 11.72 21.05
CA MET A 23 13.76 10.32 21.35
C MET A 23 14.65 9.42 20.51
N GLU A 24 15.04 8.28 21.04
CA GLU A 24 15.75 7.27 20.26
C GLU A 24 14.79 6.54 19.31
N MET A 25 15.21 6.38 18.05
CA MET A 25 14.44 5.67 17.04
C MET A 25 14.85 4.21 16.97
N ASN A 26 13.92 3.30 17.26
CA ASN A 26 14.12 1.90 16.91
C ASN A 26 13.94 1.71 15.40
N GLN A 27 15.06 1.46 14.70
CA GLN A 27 15.07 1.30 13.24
C GLN A 27 14.37 0.01 12.74
N ASN A 28 14.17 -0.96 13.62
CA ASN A 28 13.50 -2.22 13.29
C ASN A 28 11.99 -2.19 13.57
N LEU A 29 11.50 -1.09 14.11
CA LEU A 29 10.08 -0.93 14.42
C LEU A 29 9.33 -0.42 13.19
N HIS A 30 8.14 -0.96 12.93
CA HIS A 30 7.27 -0.50 11.87
C HIS A 30 6.93 1.01 12.03
N GLN A 31 6.84 1.75 10.92
CA GLN A 31 6.64 3.21 10.93
C GLN A 31 5.40 3.65 11.70
N LEU A 32 4.31 2.88 11.64
CA LEU A 32 3.10 3.15 12.42
C LEU A 32 3.40 3.17 13.92
N TYR A 33 4.14 2.19 14.43
CA TYR A 33 4.48 2.14 15.86
C TYR A 33 5.49 3.21 16.27
N ARG A 34 6.38 3.62 15.34
CA ARG A 34 7.22 4.81 15.56
C ARG A 34 6.38 6.07 15.74
N ALA A 35 5.37 6.26 14.88
CA ALA A 35 4.45 7.37 15.01
C ALA A 35 3.68 7.32 16.34
N PHE A 36 3.19 6.15 16.75
CA PHE A 36 2.54 5.97 18.06
C PHE A 36 3.47 6.31 19.23
N ASN A 37 4.73 5.93 19.18
CA ASN A 37 5.69 6.26 20.23
C ASN A 37 5.84 7.78 20.39
N LEU A 38 5.91 8.54 19.28
CA LEU A 38 5.96 10.00 19.33
C LEU A 38 4.68 10.61 19.90
N VAL A 39 3.53 10.13 19.48
CA VAL A 39 2.23 10.62 19.95
C VAL A 39 2.02 10.27 21.43
N SER A 40 2.44 9.09 21.87
CA SER A 40 2.39 8.69 23.27
C SER A 40 3.29 9.55 24.17
N ALA A 41 4.43 9.99 23.65
CA ALA A 41 5.35 10.86 24.40
C ALA A 41 4.73 12.25 24.73
N VAL A 42 3.76 12.71 23.95
CA VAL A 42 2.98 13.92 24.26
C VAL A 42 1.72 13.66 25.08
N GLY A 43 1.58 12.46 25.63
CA GLY A 43 0.47 12.11 26.54
C GLY A 43 -0.80 11.61 25.85
N CYS A 44 -0.78 11.40 24.54
CA CYS A 44 -1.92 10.80 23.86
C CYS A 44 -1.97 9.29 24.11
N GLN A 45 -3.13 8.79 24.49
CA GLN A 45 -3.40 7.36 24.60
C GLN A 45 -3.86 6.80 23.27
N ARG A 46 -3.50 5.55 22.99
CA ARG A 46 -4.06 4.82 21.85
C ARG A 46 -5.52 4.51 22.16
N ASN A 47 -6.42 5.17 21.48
CA ASN A 47 -7.81 4.71 21.45
C ASN A 47 -7.91 3.49 20.55
N GLU A 48 -8.65 2.49 20.97
CA GLU A 48 -9.01 1.40 20.06
C GLU A 48 -9.83 2.01 18.92
N VAL A 49 -9.43 1.70 17.70
CA VAL A 49 -10.24 2.05 16.53
C VAL A 49 -11.57 1.31 16.72
N PRO A 50 -12.73 1.98 16.66
CA PRO A 50 -14.00 1.29 16.75
C PRO A 50 -14.02 0.12 15.79
N GLU A 51 -14.40 -1.05 16.29
CA GLU A 51 -14.61 -2.23 15.43
C GLU A 51 -15.90 -2.02 14.64
N ASP A 52 -15.87 -1.12 13.68
CA ASP A 52 -16.91 -1.11 12.65
C ASP A 52 -16.84 -2.47 11.97
N LYS A 53 -17.92 -3.22 12.10
CA LYS A 53 -18.03 -4.53 11.45
C LYS A 53 -18.01 -4.30 9.95
N TRP A 54 -16.83 -4.41 9.37
CA TRP A 54 -16.69 -4.44 7.93
C TRP A 54 -17.41 -5.69 7.40
N VAL A 55 -18.36 -5.49 6.50
CA VAL A 55 -19.01 -6.58 5.79
C VAL A 55 -18.30 -6.74 4.46
N TYR A 56 -17.61 -7.85 4.30
CA TYR A 56 -16.95 -8.20 3.05
C TYR A 56 -17.97 -8.21 1.88
N ASN A 57 -17.69 -7.41 0.86
CA ASN A 57 -18.54 -7.35 -0.33
C ASN A 57 -18.00 -8.30 -1.41
N ASN A 58 -18.60 -9.49 -1.48
CA ASN A 58 -18.21 -10.50 -2.47
C ASN A 58 -18.51 -10.08 -3.92
N ASP A 59 -19.43 -9.14 -4.13
CA ASP A 59 -19.80 -8.63 -5.46
C ASP A 59 -18.94 -7.45 -5.94
N GLY A 60 -18.08 -6.94 -5.09
CA GLY A 60 -17.14 -5.86 -5.42
C GLY A 60 -16.11 -6.26 -6.47
N ALA A 61 -15.41 -5.26 -7.01
CA ALA A 61 -14.31 -5.47 -7.96
C ALA A 61 -12.98 -5.69 -7.24
N VAL A 62 -12.04 -6.37 -7.90
CA VAL A 62 -10.61 -6.25 -7.62
C VAL A 62 -10.15 -4.92 -8.21
N VAL A 63 -9.72 -4.03 -7.33
CA VAL A 63 -9.31 -2.67 -7.67
C VAL A 63 -7.80 -2.65 -7.94
N ILE A 64 -7.42 -2.10 -9.08
CA ILE A 64 -6.03 -1.88 -9.47
C ILE A 64 -5.69 -0.41 -9.27
N HIS A 65 -4.74 -0.13 -8.36
CA HIS A 65 -4.20 1.21 -8.14
C HIS A 65 -2.70 1.20 -8.47
N ILE A 66 -2.34 1.82 -9.58
CA ILE A 66 -0.99 1.72 -10.18
C ILE A 66 0.00 2.68 -9.55
N GLY A 67 -0.49 3.78 -8.97
CA GLY A 67 0.31 4.91 -8.52
C GLY A 67 1.29 4.59 -7.40
N ALA A 68 2.52 5.02 -7.61
CA ALA A 68 3.55 5.13 -6.58
C ALA A 68 4.24 6.49 -6.72
N THR A 69 4.49 7.17 -5.60
CA THR A 69 5.15 8.48 -5.58
C THR A 69 6.57 8.43 -6.18
N ASP A 70 7.25 7.32 -6.05
CA ASP A 70 8.58 7.10 -6.62
C ASP A 70 8.49 6.04 -7.73
N HIS A 71 8.94 6.41 -8.95
CA HIS A 71 8.90 5.53 -10.12
C HIS A 71 9.63 4.18 -9.90
N ARG A 72 10.60 4.13 -8.98
CA ARG A 72 11.33 2.90 -8.65
C ARG A 72 10.49 1.92 -7.82
N ARG A 73 9.34 2.35 -7.31
CA ARG A 73 8.31 1.52 -6.68
C ARG A 73 7.20 1.14 -7.67
N SER A 74 7.20 1.73 -8.86
CA SER A 74 6.21 1.42 -9.88
C SER A 74 6.49 0.04 -10.48
N TRP A 75 5.43 -0.72 -10.68
CA TRP A 75 5.49 -1.99 -11.38
C TRP A 75 5.36 -1.73 -12.89
N PRO A 76 5.99 -2.55 -13.78
CA PRO A 76 5.94 -2.32 -15.22
C PRO A 76 4.51 -2.27 -15.77
N SER A 77 4.27 -1.37 -16.72
CA SER A 77 2.94 -1.17 -17.30
C SER A 77 2.40 -2.40 -18.02
N ASP A 78 3.24 -3.08 -18.77
CA ASP A 78 2.90 -4.33 -19.45
C ASP A 78 2.57 -5.45 -18.46
N TYR A 79 3.10 -5.40 -17.24
CA TYR A 79 2.77 -6.34 -16.20
C TYR A 79 1.39 -6.06 -15.58
N TRP A 80 1.02 -4.79 -15.43
CA TRP A 80 -0.33 -4.42 -15.01
C TRP A 80 -1.37 -4.88 -16.03
N ILE A 81 -1.13 -4.68 -17.33
CA ILE A 81 -2.02 -5.12 -18.42
C ILE A 81 -2.16 -6.64 -18.37
N LYS A 82 -1.05 -7.39 -18.30
CA LYS A 82 -1.09 -8.85 -18.19
C LYS A 82 -1.84 -9.34 -16.96
N LEU A 83 -1.68 -8.65 -15.83
CA LEU A 83 -2.43 -8.99 -14.60
C LEU A 83 -3.93 -8.78 -14.80
N ILE A 84 -4.33 -7.66 -15.42
CA ILE A 84 -5.73 -7.36 -15.71
C ILE A 84 -6.33 -8.46 -16.63
N ASP A 85 -5.60 -8.85 -17.69
CA ASP A 85 -6.01 -9.91 -18.61
C ASP A 85 -6.18 -11.29 -17.93
N LEU A 86 -5.38 -11.56 -16.90
CA LEU A 86 -5.53 -12.76 -16.08
C LEU A 86 -6.77 -12.67 -15.20
N LEU A 87 -6.93 -11.55 -14.49
CA LEU A 87 -7.95 -11.37 -13.45
C LEU A 87 -9.37 -11.26 -14.02
N ILE A 88 -9.53 -10.69 -15.22
CA ILE A 88 -10.85 -10.42 -15.83
C ILE A 88 -11.67 -11.69 -16.11
N LYS A 89 -11.00 -12.84 -16.10
CA LYS A 89 -11.64 -14.16 -16.31
C LYS A 89 -12.42 -14.60 -15.07
N ASP A 90 -11.96 -14.19 -13.87
CA ASP A 90 -12.46 -14.68 -12.61
C ASP A 90 -13.09 -13.58 -11.74
N PHE A 91 -12.76 -12.31 -12.00
CA PHE A 91 -13.15 -11.17 -11.17
C PHE A 91 -13.70 -10.00 -12.00
N LYS A 92 -14.57 -9.22 -11.37
CA LYS A 92 -14.86 -7.85 -11.81
C LYS A 92 -13.63 -6.99 -11.54
N ILE A 93 -13.21 -6.20 -12.52
CA ILE A 93 -12.00 -5.37 -12.40
C ILE A 93 -12.36 -3.90 -12.43
N ALA A 94 -11.69 -3.12 -11.60
CA ALA A 94 -11.71 -1.67 -11.69
C ALA A 94 -10.29 -1.10 -11.62
N VAL A 95 -9.99 -0.12 -12.45
CA VAL A 95 -8.73 0.63 -12.44
C VAL A 95 -9.01 2.04 -11.97
N VAL A 96 -8.15 2.55 -11.08
CA VAL A 96 -8.26 3.92 -10.57
C VAL A 96 -7.66 4.90 -11.57
N ASP A 97 -8.45 5.89 -12.01
CA ASP A 97 -8.02 6.95 -12.92
C ASP A 97 -7.12 7.95 -12.18
N ILE A 98 -5.83 7.74 -12.34
CA ILE A 98 -4.76 8.64 -11.89
C ILE A 98 -3.81 8.92 -13.05
N GLN A 99 -3.03 9.98 -12.94
CA GLN A 99 -2.13 10.40 -14.03
C GLN A 99 -1.20 9.27 -14.50
N GLU A 100 -0.67 8.48 -13.56
CA GLU A 100 0.23 7.37 -13.83
C GLU A 100 -0.45 6.20 -14.54
N ALA A 101 -1.78 6.11 -14.50
CA ALA A 101 -2.56 5.01 -15.08
C ALA A 101 -3.03 5.29 -16.51
N GLN A 102 -2.95 6.53 -17.02
CA GLN A 102 -3.57 6.90 -18.29
C GLN A 102 -3.16 6.00 -19.45
N HIS A 103 -1.87 5.75 -19.63
CA HIS A 103 -1.37 4.90 -20.72
C HIS A 103 -1.87 3.44 -20.61
N ILE A 104 -2.11 2.94 -19.39
CA ILE A 104 -2.68 1.59 -19.19
C ILE A 104 -4.19 1.61 -19.48
N ILE A 105 -4.88 2.67 -19.05
CA ILE A 105 -6.32 2.85 -19.32
C ILE A 105 -6.57 2.92 -20.82
N ASP A 106 -5.70 3.63 -21.56
CA ASP A 106 -5.81 3.75 -23.03
C ASP A 106 -5.55 2.41 -23.75
N GLU A 107 -4.77 1.52 -23.17
CA GLU A 107 -4.48 0.19 -23.71
C GLU A 107 -5.54 -0.87 -23.34
N ILE A 108 -6.33 -0.63 -22.29
CA ILE A 108 -7.39 -1.56 -21.88
C ILE A 108 -8.52 -1.56 -22.91
N LYS A 109 -8.65 -2.67 -23.63
CA LYS A 109 -9.67 -2.84 -24.68
C LYS A 109 -10.95 -3.52 -24.18
N ASP A 110 -10.92 -4.14 -23.01
CA ASP A 110 -12.06 -4.90 -22.51
C ASP A 110 -13.03 -3.96 -21.78
N SER A 111 -14.25 -3.85 -22.33
CA SER A 111 -15.34 -3.04 -21.77
C SER A 111 -15.83 -3.50 -20.40
N LYS A 112 -15.39 -4.67 -19.93
CA LYS A 112 -15.71 -5.18 -18.59
C LYS A 112 -14.87 -4.52 -17.48
N VAL A 113 -13.75 -3.88 -17.83
CA VAL A 113 -12.95 -3.14 -16.87
C VAL A 113 -13.61 -1.79 -16.58
N LYS A 114 -13.94 -1.55 -15.34
CA LYS A 114 -14.48 -0.26 -14.88
C LYS A 114 -13.35 0.71 -14.57
N ILE A 115 -13.52 1.95 -14.96
CA ILE A 115 -12.57 3.01 -14.57
C ILE A 115 -13.22 3.84 -13.46
N PHE A 116 -12.57 3.87 -12.30
CA PHE A 116 -13.00 4.74 -11.21
C PHE A 116 -12.36 6.12 -11.36
N LYS A 117 -13.17 7.16 -11.33
CA LYS A 117 -12.76 8.56 -11.34
C LYS A 117 -13.41 9.31 -10.19
N GLY A 118 -12.61 9.96 -9.37
CA GLY A 118 -13.11 10.71 -8.22
C GLY A 118 -11.99 11.26 -7.36
N ASP A 119 -12.36 12.09 -6.38
CA ASP A 119 -11.46 12.59 -5.36
C ASP A 119 -11.18 11.55 -4.25
N LEU A 120 -10.35 11.89 -3.27
CA LEU A 120 -9.98 10.98 -2.18
C LEU A 120 -11.18 10.55 -1.32
N ILE A 121 -12.15 11.43 -1.09
CA ILE A 121 -13.34 11.13 -0.28
C ILE A 121 -14.23 10.14 -1.04
N GLN A 122 -14.45 10.40 -2.32
CA GLN A 122 -15.21 9.52 -3.20
C GLN A 122 -14.50 8.16 -3.34
N PHE A 123 -13.16 8.18 -3.51
CA PHE A 123 -12.38 6.96 -3.57
C PHE A 123 -12.50 6.12 -2.28
N THR A 124 -12.40 6.75 -1.12
CA THR A 124 -12.54 6.07 0.18
C THR A 124 -13.90 5.38 0.30
N SER A 125 -14.99 6.13 0.04
CA SER A 125 -16.35 5.60 0.14
C SER A 125 -16.64 4.50 -0.89
N TRP A 126 -16.11 4.64 -2.10
CA TRP A 126 -16.28 3.65 -3.16
C TRP A 126 -15.41 2.40 -2.88
N LEU A 127 -14.15 2.58 -2.47
CA LEU A 127 -13.24 1.50 -2.16
C LEU A 127 -13.79 0.61 -1.04
N ALA A 128 -14.45 1.20 -0.06
CA ALA A 128 -15.10 0.51 1.03
C ALA A 128 -16.09 -0.59 0.58
N ASN A 129 -16.58 -0.53 -0.64
CA ASN A 129 -17.52 -1.50 -1.21
C ASN A 129 -16.87 -2.42 -2.26
N GLN A 130 -15.53 -2.48 -2.30
CA GLN A 130 -14.82 -3.32 -3.26
C GLN A 130 -14.32 -4.62 -2.64
N LYS A 131 -13.99 -5.58 -3.49
CA LYS A 131 -13.58 -6.93 -3.08
C LYS A 131 -12.15 -7.00 -2.58
N CYS A 132 -11.24 -6.31 -3.25
CA CYS A 132 -9.80 -6.34 -2.95
C CYS A 132 -9.14 -5.11 -3.58
N LEU A 133 -8.05 -4.64 -3.00
CA LEU A 133 -7.15 -3.68 -3.64
C LEU A 133 -5.81 -4.35 -3.96
N VAL A 134 -5.29 -4.08 -5.16
CA VAL A 134 -3.91 -4.43 -5.58
C VAL A 134 -3.16 -3.14 -5.89
N ALA A 135 -2.04 -2.92 -5.22
CA ALA A 135 -1.25 -1.69 -5.37
C ALA A 135 0.23 -1.91 -5.08
N PRO A 136 1.15 -1.06 -5.56
CA PRO A 136 2.47 -0.97 -4.98
C PRO A 136 2.40 -0.38 -3.56
N ASP A 137 3.55 -0.28 -2.87
CA ASP A 137 3.67 0.44 -1.60
C ASP A 137 3.24 1.91 -1.77
N SER A 138 2.00 2.19 -1.38
CA SER A 138 1.32 3.47 -1.63
C SER A 138 0.27 3.78 -0.58
N MET A 139 -0.20 5.03 -0.54
CA MET A 139 -1.28 5.47 0.34
C MET A 139 -2.56 4.64 0.15
N ALA A 140 -2.89 4.26 -1.08
CA ALA A 140 -4.10 3.48 -1.36
C ALA A 140 -4.09 2.10 -0.67
N ALA A 141 -2.92 1.45 -0.58
CA ALA A 141 -2.79 0.18 0.13
C ALA A 141 -3.03 0.33 1.64
N HIS A 142 -2.54 1.41 2.26
CA HIS A 142 -2.81 1.71 3.66
C HIS A 142 -4.27 2.07 3.91
N LEU A 143 -4.89 2.80 2.98
CA LEU A 143 -6.31 3.12 3.05
C LEU A 143 -7.19 1.86 2.98
N ALA A 144 -6.88 0.92 2.07
CA ALA A 144 -7.57 -0.36 2.00
C ALA A 144 -7.44 -1.16 3.31
N ALA A 145 -6.24 -1.21 3.88
CA ALA A 145 -6.00 -1.85 5.17
C ALA A 145 -6.79 -1.18 6.31
N TYR A 146 -6.85 0.16 6.33
CA TYR A 146 -7.66 0.92 7.30
C TYR A 146 -9.15 0.60 7.16
N LEU A 147 -9.65 0.49 5.93
CA LEU A 147 -11.01 0.09 5.61
C LEU A 147 -11.26 -1.42 5.81
N LYS A 148 -10.27 -2.19 6.26
CA LYS A 148 -10.31 -3.65 6.43
C LYS A 148 -10.60 -4.43 5.15
N ILE A 149 -10.36 -3.83 3.98
CA ILE A 149 -10.50 -4.48 2.68
C ILE A 149 -9.29 -5.37 2.44
N PRO A 150 -9.46 -6.57 1.89
CA PRO A 150 -8.34 -7.39 1.45
C PRO A 150 -7.39 -6.59 0.56
N VAL A 151 -6.09 -6.64 0.86
CA VAL A 151 -5.10 -5.85 0.13
C VAL A 151 -3.90 -6.70 -0.28
N VAL A 152 -3.54 -6.60 -1.54
CA VAL A 152 -2.30 -7.17 -2.09
C VAL A 152 -1.35 -6.02 -2.41
N THR A 153 -0.20 -6.01 -1.74
CA THR A 153 0.78 -4.93 -1.91
C THR A 153 2.08 -5.46 -2.50
N LEU A 154 2.55 -4.80 -3.56
CA LEU A 154 3.79 -5.14 -4.24
C LEU A 154 4.96 -4.35 -3.64
N PHE A 155 5.93 -5.06 -3.11
CA PHE A 155 7.14 -4.49 -2.52
C PHE A 155 8.37 -4.91 -3.31
N GLY A 156 9.09 -3.95 -3.86
CA GLY A 156 10.36 -4.17 -4.54
C GLY A 156 11.52 -4.32 -3.55
N SER A 157 12.37 -3.31 -3.48
CA SER A 157 13.57 -3.30 -2.63
C SER A 157 13.34 -2.81 -1.20
N GLN A 158 12.18 -2.25 -0.91
CA GLN A 158 11.85 -1.81 0.46
C GLN A 158 11.57 -3.00 1.38
N ASP A 159 11.85 -2.81 2.67
CA ASP A 159 11.53 -3.82 3.67
C ASP A 159 10.05 -3.70 4.11
N PRO A 160 9.19 -4.65 3.73
CA PRO A 160 7.77 -4.58 4.07
C PRO A 160 7.53 -4.64 5.59
N LYS A 161 8.45 -5.17 6.37
CA LYS A 161 8.34 -5.18 7.84
C LYS A 161 8.25 -3.78 8.43
N LEU A 162 8.77 -2.78 7.72
CA LEU A 162 8.81 -1.40 8.19
C LEU A 162 7.63 -0.56 7.74
N THR A 163 7.02 -0.89 6.59
CA THR A 163 6.06 0.01 5.94
C THR A 163 4.84 -0.68 5.34
N SER A 164 4.71 -2.00 5.37
CA SER A 164 3.55 -2.65 4.75
C SER A 164 2.23 -2.28 5.46
N PRO A 165 1.11 -2.29 4.73
CA PRO A 165 -0.20 -2.14 5.37
C PRO A 165 -0.43 -3.19 6.46
N ILE A 166 -0.93 -2.76 7.62
CA ILE A 166 -1.24 -3.66 8.74
C ILE A 166 -2.74 -3.97 8.69
N ALA A 167 -3.08 -5.16 8.22
CA ALA A 167 -4.45 -5.67 8.20
C ALA A 167 -4.44 -7.21 8.26
N GLU A 168 -5.52 -7.78 8.75
CA GLU A 168 -5.70 -9.23 8.84
C GLU A 168 -5.63 -9.89 7.45
N ASN A 169 -6.33 -9.31 6.47
CA ASN A 169 -6.38 -9.79 5.09
C ASN A 169 -5.40 -9.02 4.19
N SER A 170 -4.14 -8.95 4.62
CA SER A 170 -3.05 -8.31 3.87
C SER A 170 -2.09 -9.35 3.32
N LEU A 171 -1.79 -9.26 2.02
CA LEU A 171 -0.77 -10.07 1.36
C LEU A 171 0.31 -9.16 0.79
N VAL A 172 1.54 -9.38 1.20
CA VAL A 172 2.71 -8.70 0.64
C VAL A 172 3.41 -9.63 -0.34
N ILE A 173 3.60 -9.14 -1.57
CA ILE A 173 4.33 -9.85 -2.62
C ILE A 173 5.67 -9.15 -2.84
N THR A 174 6.75 -9.91 -2.68
CA THR A 174 8.13 -9.46 -2.83
C THR A 174 8.84 -10.20 -3.94
N PRO A 175 9.98 -9.69 -4.45
CA PRO A 175 10.86 -10.42 -5.37
C PRO A 175 11.28 -11.77 -4.81
N GLU A 176 11.49 -12.75 -5.68
CA GLU A 176 12.06 -14.04 -5.29
C GLU A 176 13.55 -13.92 -4.96
N LYS A 177 14.25 -13.06 -5.70
CA LYS A 177 15.66 -12.77 -5.46
C LYS A 177 15.79 -11.40 -4.81
N ILE A 178 16.40 -11.37 -3.64
CA ILE A 178 16.75 -10.11 -2.98
C ILE A 178 17.93 -9.51 -3.75
N CYS A 179 17.75 -8.29 -4.25
CA CYS A 179 18.89 -7.52 -4.79
C CYS A 179 19.96 -7.34 -3.71
N ASN A 180 21.24 -7.51 -4.09
CA ASN A 180 22.38 -7.23 -3.22
C ASN A 180 22.58 -5.72 -2.97
N HIS A 181 21.51 -4.94 -3.04
CA HIS A 181 21.57 -3.55 -2.64
C HIS A 181 21.76 -3.51 -1.13
N ARG A 182 22.84 -2.88 -0.68
CA ARG A 182 22.96 -2.51 0.73
C ARG A 182 21.70 -1.75 1.09
N ARG A 183 20.93 -2.27 2.04
CA ARG A 183 19.65 -1.75 2.52
C ARG A 183 19.84 -0.44 3.32
N GLU A 184 20.48 0.53 2.69
CA GLU A 184 20.38 1.89 3.16
C GLU A 184 19.01 2.39 2.73
N HIS A 185 18.20 2.77 3.65
CA HIS A 185 16.75 3.09 3.61
C HIS A 185 16.22 3.88 2.40
N TRP A 186 17.09 4.36 1.52
CA TRP A 186 16.77 5.27 0.42
C TRP A 186 17.09 4.73 -0.98
N ARG A 187 17.69 3.56 -1.09
CA ARG A 187 18.04 3.01 -2.40
C ARG A 187 16.94 2.10 -2.92
N LEU A 188 15.96 2.71 -3.55
CA LEU A 188 14.95 2.01 -4.31
C LEU A 188 15.56 1.46 -5.61
N CYS A 189 15.07 0.30 -6.04
CA CYS A 189 15.55 -0.40 -7.23
C CYS A 189 14.36 -0.87 -8.07
N SER A 190 14.27 -0.39 -9.30
CA SER A 190 13.21 -0.80 -10.24
C SER A 190 13.34 -2.28 -10.65
N GLU A 191 14.53 -2.83 -10.72
CA GLU A 191 14.74 -4.25 -11.08
C GLU A 191 14.06 -5.21 -10.10
N CYS A 192 13.99 -4.81 -8.81
CA CYS A 192 13.26 -5.59 -7.82
C CYS A 192 11.77 -5.65 -8.13
N MET A 193 11.16 -4.54 -8.56
CA MET A 193 9.76 -4.53 -8.98
C MET A 193 9.56 -5.36 -10.25
N ASN A 194 10.47 -5.25 -11.22
CA ASN A 194 10.42 -6.00 -12.47
C ASN A 194 10.53 -7.53 -12.28
N SER A 195 11.09 -7.99 -11.17
CA SER A 195 11.21 -9.42 -10.87
C SER A 195 9.95 -10.04 -10.25
N ILE A 196 8.95 -9.22 -9.88
CA ILE A 196 7.63 -9.69 -9.44
C ILE A 196 6.80 -9.97 -10.69
N THR A 197 6.48 -11.24 -10.97
CA THR A 197 5.74 -11.61 -12.18
C THR A 197 4.23 -11.45 -12.02
N PRO A 198 3.47 -11.14 -13.10
CA PRO A 198 2.00 -11.09 -13.09
C PRO A 198 1.35 -12.38 -12.59
N ASP A 199 1.89 -13.54 -12.98
CA ASP A 199 1.38 -14.85 -12.53
C ASP A 199 1.51 -15.04 -11.02
N LYS A 200 2.61 -14.56 -10.41
CA LYS A 200 2.81 -14.60 -8.96
C LYS A 200 1.76 -13.75 -8.26
N VAL A 201 1.51 -12.54 -8.79
CA VAL A 201 0.50 -11.62 -8.24
C VAL A 201 -0.90 -12.20 -8.39
N TYR A 202 -1.25 -12.71 -9.57
CA TYR A 202 -2.54 -13.37 -9.83
C TYR A 202 -2.79 -14.53 -8.85
N LYS A 203 -1.84 -15.46 -8.71
CA LYS A 203 -1.95 -16.58 -7.75
C LYS A 203 -2.11 -16.08 -6.31
N GLY A 204 -1.39 -15.03 -5.94
CA GLY A 204 -1.51 -14.42 -4.61
C GLY A 204 -2.91 -13.86 -4.36
N ILE A 205 -3.50 -13.19 -5.36
CA ILE A 205 -4.87 -12.66 -5.26
C ILE A 205 -5.87 -13.80 -5.10
N CYS A 206 -5.81 -14.84 -5.95
CA CYS A 206 -6.71 -15.99 -5.86
C CYS A 206 -6.63 -16.64 -4.48
N ASN A 207 -5.43 -16.93 -3.98
CA ASN A 207 -5.23 -17.54 -2.66
C ASN A 207 -5.76 -16.65 -1.52
N LEU A 208 -5.64 -15.32 -1.63
CA LEU A 208 -6.19 -14.41 -0.63
C LEU A 208 -7.72 -14.42 -0.68
N MET A 209 -8.30 -14.42 -1.87
CA MET A 209 -9.76 -14.43 -2.06
C MET A 209 -10.38 -15.74 -1.55
N ASP A 210 -9.73 -16.88 -1.76
CA ASP A 210 -10.19 -18.17 -1.24
C ASP A 210 -10.21 -18.19 0.30
N LYS A 211 -9.23 -17.56 0.94
CA LYS A 211 -9.17 -17.46 2.42
C LYS A 211 -10.25 -16.54 3.00
N VAL A 212 -10.61 -15.50 2.29
CA VAL A 212 -11.59 -14.49 2.76
C VAL A 212 -13.03 -14.95 2.53
N ASN A 213 -13.27 -15.86 1.59
CA ASN A 213 -14.58 -16.43 1.29
C ASN A 213 -15.00 -17.58 2.22
N ILE A 214 -14.15 -18.00 3.19
CA ILE A 214 -14.42 -19.02 4.20
C ILE A 214 -14.98 -18.35 5.47
#